data_363f1f6b566a778d23c71de9aa78d731
#
_entry.id   363f1f6b566a778d23c71de9aa78d731
#
_cell.length_a   1.000
_cell.length_b   1.000
_cell.length_c   1.000
_cell.angle_alpha   90.00
_cell.angle_beta   90.00
_cell.angle_gamma   90.00
#
_symmetry.space_group_name_H-M   'P 1'
#
loop_
_entity.id
_entity.type
_entity.pdbx_description
1 polymer ?
#
loop_
_entity_poly.entity_id
_entity_poly.type
_entity_poly.pdbx_seq_one_letter_code
_entity_poly.pdbx_strand_id
1 'polypeptide(L)'
;MKDISQIKKKYQSNKVKLFQKLASTNDGFYFNKNHTDLVDTVVKEIVKGIYNIYPIEDFSLIAVGGYGRHDLSPKSDVDLLFIYKKSNKNIRDFITQLNNTLWDIGLEVGISFLTIKQALIDSKKDIKTITKFVETRFIIGDEIQ
;
A
#
# COMPACT_ATOMS: atom_id res chain seq x y z
N MET A 1 -18.33 -1.49 -6.42
CA MET A 1 -17.23 -1.68 -5.45
C MET A 1 -17.69 -2.64 -4.36
N LYS A 2 -16.83 -3.57 -3.98
CA LYS A 2 -17.12 -4.38 -2.79
C LYS A 2 -17.34 -3.46 -1.60
N ASP A 3 -18.32 -3.79 -0.78
CA ASP A 3 -18.58 -3.06 0.45
C ASP A 3 -17.32 -3.06 1.32
N ILE A 4 -16.90 -1.86 1.76
CA ILE A 4 -15.73 -1.68 2.62
C ILE A 4 -15.86 -2.49 3.90
N SER A 5 -17.08 -2.64 4.44
CA SER A 5 -17.29 -3.45 5.63
C SER A 5 -16.97 -4.93 5.41
N GLN A 6 -17.22 -5.46 4.21
CA GLN A 6 -16.86 -6.83 3.84
C GLN A 6 -15.35 -6.99 3.71
N ILE A 7 -14.68 -6.03 3.08
CA ILE A 7 -13.22 -6.02 2.97
C ILE A 7 -12.60 -5.99 4.36
N LYS A 8 -13.10 -5.12 5.23
CA LYS A 8 -12.62 -4.99 6.62
C LYS A 8 -12.78 -6.30 7.39
N LYS A 9 -13.95 -6.93 7.33
CA LYS A 9 -14.21 -8.19 8.02
C LYS A 9 -13.28 -9.29 7.55
N LYS A 10 -13.12 -9.42 6.23
CA LYS A 10 -12.24 -10.43 5.63
C LYS A 10 -10.78 -10.21 6.04
N TYR A 11 -10.31 -8.96 5.99
CA TYR A 11 -8.97 -8.61 6.41
C TYR A 11 -8.74 -8.95 7.88
N GLN A 12 -9.64 -8.52 8.76
CA GLN A 12 -9.52 -8.76 10.20
C GLN A 12 -9.56 -10.25 10.55
N SER A 13 -10.46 -11.01 9.91
CA SER A 13 -10.56 -12.45 10.12
C SER A 13 -9.26 -13.17 9.71
N ASN A 14 -8.72 -12.83 8.54
CA ASN A 14 -7.48 -13.44 8.06
C ASN A 14 -6.28 -13.02 8.91
N LYS A 15 -6.27 -11.78 9.38
CA LYS A 15 -5.21 -11.30 10.28
C LYS A 15 -5.21 -12.04 11.61
N VAL A 16 -6.39 -12.28 12.19
CA VAL A 16 -6.52 -13.06 13.42
C VAL A 16 -5.96 -14.47 13.23
N LYS A 17 -6.26 -15.12 12.13
CA LYS A 17 -5.73 -16.45 11.81
C LYS A 17 -4.20 -16.46 11.74
N LEU A 18 -3.61 -15.42 11.13
CA LEU A 18 -2.15 -15.29 11.06
C LEU A 18 -1.53 -15.11 12.45
N PHE A 19 -2.14 -14.29 13.31
CA PHE A 19 -1.67 -14.12 14.69
C PHE A 19 -1.77 -15.39 15.50
N GLN A 20 -2.86 -16.16 15.34
CA GLN A 20 -3.02 -17.45 16.01
C GLN A 20 -1.94 -18.44 15.57
N LYS A 21 -1.63 -18.47 14.28
CA LYS A 21 -0.56 -19.33 13.77
C LYS A 21 0.81 -18.89 14.26
N LEU A 22 1.07 -17.59 14.32
CA LEU A 22 2.31 -17.06 14.88
C LEU A 22 2.47 -17.47 16.35
N ALA A 23 1.42 -17.36 17.14
CA ALA A 23 1.44 -17.74 18.56
C ALA A 23 1.71 -19.24 18.75
N SER A 24 1.18 -20.11 17.85
CA SER A 24 1.34 -21.56 17.97
C SER A 24 2.67 -22.08 17.39
N THR A 25 3.24 -21.40 16.38
CA THR A 25 4.43 -21.88 15.66
C THR A 25 5.67 -21.05 15.95
N ASN A 26 5.50 -19.82 16.41
CA ASN A 26 6.57 -18.82 16.56
C ASN A 26 7.36 -18.58 15.25
N ASP A 27 6.69 -18.76 14.11
CA ASP A 27 7.27 -18.61 12.78
C ASP A 27 7.00 -17.20 12.23
N GLY A 28 7.90 -16.25 12.59
CA GLY A 28 7.79 -14.86 12.14
C GLY A 28 7.98 -14.69 10.63
N PHE A 29 8.81 -15.52 10.02
CA PHE A 29 9.02 -15.48 8.58
C PHE A 29 7.74 -15.80 7.82
N TYR A 30 7.05 -16.86 8.21
CA TYR A 30 5.76 -17.23 7.64
C TYR A 30 4.74 -16.12 7.84
N PHE A 31 4.65 -15.56 9.06
CA PHE A 31 3.74 -14.47 9.35
C PHE A 31 4.00 -13.27 8.44
N ASN A 32 5.24 -12.82 8.36
CA ASN A 32 5.58 -11.61 7.61
C ASN A 32 5.26 -11.74 6.12
N LYS A 33 5.53 -12.89 5.53
CA LYS A 33 5.22 -13.16 4.12
C LYS A 33 3.72 -13.14 3.87
N ASN A 34 2.95 -13.85 4.67
CA ASN A 34 1.51 -13.97 4.48
C ASN A 34 0.78 -12.70 4.86
N HIS A 35 1.28 -11.96 5.86
CA HIS A 35 0.75 -10.64 6.23
C HIS A 35 0.93 -9.65 5.07
N THR A 36 2.11 -9.64 4.45
CA THR A 36 2.37 -8.81 3.27
C THR A 36 1.40 -9.14 2.14
N ASP A 37 1.20 -10.41 1.83
CA ASP A 37 0.27 -10.83 0.77
C ASP A 37 -1.17 -10.44 1.08
N LEU A 38 -1.58 -10.56 2.33
CA LEU A 38 -2.91 -10.15 2.77
C LEU A 38 -3.12 -8.63 2.57
N VAL A 39 -2.15 -7.83 2.98
CA VAL A 39 -2.21 -6.37 2.81
C VAL A 39 -2.21 -5.99 1.33
N ASP A 40 -1.38 -6.65 0.51
CA ASP A 40 -1.39 -6.43 -0.94
C ASP A 40 -2.78 -6.62 -1.55
N THR A 41 -3.43 -7.72 -1.19
CA THR A 41 -4.78 -8.03 -1.70
C THR A 41 -5.77 -6.94 -1.32
N VAL A 42 -5.75 -6.52 -0.06
CA VAL A 42 -6.65 -5.47 0.46
C VAL A 42 -6.39 -4.14 -0.24
N VAL A 43 -5.14 -3.73 -0.34
CA VAL A 43 -4.77 -2.47 -0.98
C VAL A 43 -5.22 -2.46 -2.44
N LYS A 44 -4.98 -3.54 -3.17
CA LYS A 44 -5.39 -3.64 -4.58
C LYS A 44 -6.91 -3.56 -4.74
N GLU A 45 -7.68 -4.24 -3.90
CA GLU A 45 -9.14 -4.19 -3.94
C GLU A 45 -9.65 -2.77 -3.70
N ILE A 46 -9.09 -2.08 -2.72
CA ILE A 46 -9.48 -0.70 -2.38
C ILE A 46 -9.12 0.26 -3.51
N VAL A 47 -7.92 0.15 -4.06
CA VAL A 47 -7.47 1.02 -5.18
C VAL A 47 -8.40 0.84 -6.38
N LYS A 48 -8.73 -0.39 -6.75
CA LYS A 48 -9.64 -0.66 -7.86
C LYS A 48 -11.04 -0.07 -7.62
N GLY A 49 -11.54 -0.16 -6.39
CA GLY A 49 -12.82 0.41 -6.03
C GLY A 49 -12.83 1.94 -6.13
N ILE A 50 -11.79 2.58 -5.63
CA ILE A 50 -11.66 4.04 -5.69
C ILE A 50 -11.47 4.50 -7.13
N TYR A 51 -10.70 3.76 -7.93
CA TYR A 51 -10.48 4.05 -9.33
C TYR A 51 -11.80 4.10 -10.13
N ASN A 52 -12.76 3.25 -9.78
CA ASN A 52 -14.05 3.25 -10.44
C ASN A 52 -14.86 4.54 -10.17
N ILE A 53 -14.59 5.20 -9.05
CA ILE A 53 -15.27 6.45 -8.67
C ILE A 53 -14.47 7.67 -9.13
N TYR A 54 -13.16 7.63 -8.96
CA TYR A 54 -12.23 8.71 -9.32
C TYR A 54 -11.19 8.16 -10.29
N PRO A 55 -11.53 7.99 -11.58
CA PRO A 55 -10.52 7.49 -12.53
C PRO A 55 -9.38 8.48 -12.68
N ILE A 56 -8.17 7.96 -12.61
CA ILE A 56 -6.93 8.74 -12.75
C ILE A 56 -5.99 8.02 -13.71
N GLU A 57 -5.06 8.78 -14.28
CA GLU A 57 -4.09 8.25 -15.24
C GLU A 57 -2.66 8.49 -14.73
N ASP A 58 -1.73 7.73 -15.27
CA ASP A 58 -0.29 7.92 -15.05
C ASP A 58 0.07 7.93 -13.56
N PHE A 59 -0.34 6.88 -12.85
CA PHE A 59 0.01 6.73 -11.44
C PHE A 59 0.57 5.34 -11.16
N SER A 60 1.33 5.25 -10.07
CA SER A 60 1.81 3.97 -9.53
C SER A 60 1.77 4.02 -8.01
N LEU A 61 1.30 2.95 -7.40
CA LEU A 61 1.34 2.76 -5.95
C LEU A 61 2.40 1.70 -5.65
N ILE A 62 3.35 2.07 -4.81
CA ILE A 62 4.56 1.30 -4.58
C ILE A 62 4.71 1.04 -3.09
N ALA A 63 5.03 -0.21 -2.73
CA ALA A 63 5.38 -0.59 -1.37
C ALA A 63 6.84 -0.22 -1.10
N VAL A 64 7.12 0.37 0.05
CA VAL A 64 8.47 0.73 0.48
C VAL A 64 8.75 0.21 1.89
N GLY A 65 9.98 0.29 2.34
CA GLY A 65 10.38 -0.20 3.67
C GLY A 65 10.18 -1.70 3.83
N GLY A 66 9.79 -2.14 5.02
CA GLY A 66 9.51 -3.55 5.31
C GLY A 66 8.42 -4.13 4.41
N TYR A 67 7.41 -3.33 4.12
CA TYR A 67 6.36 -3.71 3.18
C TYR A 67 6.93 -3.90 1.76
N GLY A 68 7.86 -3.03 1.34
CA GLY A 68 8.54 -3.15 0.04
C GLY A 68 9.41 -4.40 -0.06
N ARG A 69 10.04 -4.81 1.04
CA ARG A 69 10.86 -6.02 1.11
C ARG A 69 10.04 -7.31 1.21
N HIS A 70 8.72 -7.24 1.16
CA HIS A 70 7.81 -8.39 1.34
C HIS A 70 7.97 -9.01 2.73
N ASP A 71 8.17 -8.18 3.73
CA ASP A 71 8.53 -8.59 5.09
C ASP A 71 7.81 -7.74 6.13
N LEU A 72 6.47 -7.72 6.05
CA LEU A 72 5.63 -6.89 6.91
C LEU A 72 5.38 -7.59 8.25
N SER A 73 6.09 -7.13 9.31
CA SER A 73 5.97 -7.69 10.65
C SER A 73 4.63 -7.31 11.31
N PRO A 74 4.26 -7.98 12.43
CA PRO A 74 2.99 -7.71 13.10
C PRO A 74 2.78 -6.26 13.54
N LYS A 75 3.88 -5.56 13.86
CA LYS A 75 3.83 -4.18 14.36
C LYS A 75 4.33 -3.14 13.36
N SER A 76 4.63 -3.56 12.14
CA SER A 76 5.12 -2.63 11.12
C SER A 76 3.99 -1.82 10.51
N ASP A 77 4.27 -0.54 10.24
CA ASP A 77 3.40 0.30 9.46
C ASP A 77 3.46 -0.11 7.99
N VAL A 78 2.37 0.12 7.28
CA VAL A 78 2.30 -0.10 5.84
C VAL A 78 2.77 1.17 5.14
N ASP A 79 3.99 1.15 4.64
CA ASP A 79 4.59 2.30 3.96
C ASP A 79 4.35 2.22 2.46
N LEU A 80 3.70 3.26 1.94
CA LEU A 80 3.32 3.37 0.53
C LEU A 80 3.89 4.63 -0.09
N LEU A 81 4.25 4.54 -1.34
CA LEU A 81 4.65 5.68 -2.17
C LEU A 81 3.70 5.78 -3.35
N PHE A 82 3.02 6.91 -3.47
CA PHE A 82 2.12 7.19 -4.56
C PHE A 82 2.82 8.15 -5.53
N ILE A 83 3.12 7.66 -6.73
CA ILE A 83 3.77 8.44 -7.78
C ILE A 83 2.74 8.78 -8.84
N TYR A 84 2.70 10.04 -9.25
CA TYR A 84 1.76 10.52 -10.26
C TYR A 84 2.45 11.54 -11.17
N LYS A 85 1.89 11.74 -12.35
CA LYS A 85 2.49 12.65 -13.34
C LYS A 85 2.18 14.11 -13.03
N LYS A 86 0.91 14.43 -12.82
CA LYS A 86 0.44 15.80 -12.63
C LYS A 86 -0.73 15.85 -11.67
N SER A 87 -0.69 16.78 -10.71
CA SER A 87 -1.79 16.95 -9.77
C SER A 87 -3.02 17.54 -10.45
N ASN A 88 -4.18 17.00 -10.10
CA ASN A 88 -5.49 17.55 -10.46
C ASN A 88 -6.49 17.17 -9.37
N LYS A 89 -7.74 17.61 -9.52
CA LYS A 89 -8.78 17.34 -8.52
C LYS A 89 -9.00 15.85 -8.32
N ASN A 90 -9.06 15.07 -9.40
CA ASN A 90 -9.31 13.62 -9.31
C ASN A 90 -8.20 12.91 -8.54
N ILE A 91 -6.94 13.29 -8.76
CA ILE A 91 -5.82 12.72 -8.02
C ILE A 91 -5.92 13.06 -6.54
N ARG A 92 -6.23 14.31 -6.19
CA ARG A 92 -6.38 14.70 -4.79
C ARG A 92 -7.53 13.95 -4.10
N ASP A 93 -8.66 13.81 -4.79
CA ASP A 93 -9.81 13.06 -4.26
C ASP A 93 -9.48 11.58 -4.11
N PHE A 94 -8.78 11.01 -5.08
CA PHE A 94 -8.32 9.62 -5.05
C PHE A 94 -7.41 9.37 -3.83
N ILE A 95 -6.42 10.22 -3.64
CA ILE A 95 -5.47 10.11 -2.53
C ILE A 95 -6.18 10.21 -1.19
N THR A 96 -7.10 11.17 -1.05
CA THR A 96 -7.87 11.36 0.19
C THR A 96 -8.70 10.12 0.50
N GLN A 97 -9.41 9.60 -0.50
CA GLN A 97 -10.23 8.40 -0.33
C GLN A 97 -9.36 7.18 0.01
N LEU A 98 -8.23 7.03 -0.65
CA LEU A 98 -7.33 5.92 -0.39
C LEU A 98 -6.83 5.95 1.06
N ASN A 99 -6.32 7.09 1.49
CA ASN A 99 -5.81 7.22 2.85
C ASN A 99 -6.89 6.94 3.89
N ASN A 100 -8.06 7.57 3.74
CA ASN A 100 -9.16 7.41 4.70
C ASN A 100 -9.67 5.96 4.73
N THR A 101 -9.81 5.33 3.58
CA THR A 101 -10.32 3.95 3.50
C THR A 101 -9.35 2.96 4.14
N LEU A 102 -8.05 3.11 3.90
CA LEU A 102 -7.05 2.22 4.49
C LEU A 102 -7.04 2.33 6.02
N TRP A 103 -7.13 3.54 6.56
CA TRP A 103 -7.25 3.73 8.01
C TRP A 103 -8.55 3.15 8.56
N ASP A 104 -9.68 3.32 7.84
CA ASP A 104 -10.98 2.80 8.26
C ASP A 104 -11.01 1.27 8.39
N ILE A 105 -10.26 0.56 7.56
CA ILE A 105 -10.19 -0.91 7.66
C ILE A 105 -9.20 -1.38 8.72
N GLY A 106 -8.48 -0.48 9.37
CA GLY A 106 -7.58 -0.79 10.47
C GLY A 106 -6.10 -0.93 10.08
N LEU A 107 -5.71 -0.44 8.89
CA LEU A 107 -4.31 -0.40 8.50
C LEU A 107 -3.65 0.90 8.95
N GLU A 108 -2.55 0.79 9.65
CA GLU A 108 -1.70 1.95 9.96
C GLU A 108 -0.81 2.22 8.75
N VAL A 109 -1.16 3.24 7.99
CA VAL A 109 -0.56 3.52 6.68
C VAL A 109 0.16 4.85 6.69
N GLY A 110 1.39 4.87 6.18
CA GLY A 110 2.09 6.09 5.83
C GLY A 110 2.18 6.18 4.31
N ILE A 111 1.56 7.18 3.71
CA ILE A 111 1.61 7.38 2.27
C ILE A 111 2.41 8.65 1.95
N SER A 112 3.47 8.48 1.16
CA SER A 112 4.23 9.59 0.59
C SER A 112 3.75 9.83 -0.84
N PHE A 113 3.73 11.10 -1.26
CA PHE A 113 3.23 11.50 -2.58
C PHE A 113 4.31 12.25 -3.32
N LEU A 114 4.64 11.80 -4.53
CA LEU A 114 5.63 12.46 -5.37
C LEU A 114 5.15 12.49 -6.82
N THR A 115 5.40 13.60 -7.50
CA THR A 115 5.32 13.59 -8.96
C THR A 115 6.49 12.80 -9.53
N ILE A 116 6.35 12.30 -10.75
CA ILE A 116 7.45 11.60 -11.44
C ILE A 116 8.68 12.51 -11.49
N LYS A 117 8.48 13.78 -11.83
CA LYS A 117 9.56 14.77 -11.89
C LYS A 117 10.27 14.91 -10.55
N GLN A 118 9.52 15.04 -9.46
CA GLN A 118 10.09 15.19 -8.12
C GLN A 118 10.82 13.94 -7.66
N ALA A 119 10.27 12.75 -7.95
CA ALA A 119 10.92 11.49 -7.64
C ALA A 119 12.29 11.38 -8.32
N LEU A 120 12.40 11.80 -9.58
CA LEU A 120 13.67 11.82 -10.31
C LEU A 120 14.67 12.81 -9.73
N ILE A 121 14.22 14.00 -9.32
CA ILE A 121 15.08 15.01 -8.70
C ILE A 121 15.58 14.50 -7.34
N ASP A 122 14.69 14.01 -6.51
CA ASP A 122 15.04 13.55 -5.15
C ASP A 122 16.00 12.37 -5.19
N SER A 123 15.83 11.44 -6.14
CA SER A 123 16.73 10.28 -6.29
C SER A 123 18.16 10.68 -6.65
N LYS A 124 18.36 11.86 -7.24
CA LYS A 124 19.69 12.38 -7.58
C LYS A 124 20.36 13.13 -6.45
N LYS A 125 19.60 13.57 -5.44
CA LYS A 125 20.10 14.46 -4.39
C LYS A 125 20.52 13.76 -3.10
N ASP A 126 19.97 12.58 -2.81
CA ASP A 126 20.11 11.96 -1.50
C ASP A 126 20.27 10.45 -1.62
N ILE A 127 21.33 9.92 -1.03
CA ILE A 127 21.60 8.47 -0.97
C ILE A 127 20.46 7.74 -0.25
N LYS A 128 19.88 8.34 0.80
CA LYS A 128 18.74 7.73 1.51
C LYS A 128 17.52 7.57 0.60
N THR A 129 17.27 8.54 -0.25
CA THR A 129 16.17 8.46 -1.22
C THR A 129 16.44 7.38 -2.25
N ILE A 130 17.69 7.26 -2.74
CA ILE A 130 18.09 6.19 -3.65
C ILE A 130 17.90 4.82 -2.98
N THR A 131 18.35 4.66 -1.75
CA THR A 131 18.19 3.42 -0.99
C THR A 131 16.72 3.07 -0.80
N LYS A 132 15.88 4.06 -0.52
CA LYS A 132 14.44 3.89 -0.39
C LYS A 132 13.82 3.34 -1.69
N PHE A 133 14.28 3.80 -2.86
CA PHE A 133 13.80 3.31 -4.14
C PHE A 133 14.31 1.91 -4.48
N VAL A 134 15.48 1.52 -3.99
CA VAL A 134 16.04 0.17 -4.21
C VAL A 134 15.18 -0.90 -3.53
N GLU A 135 14.58 -0.59 -2.39
CA GLU A 135 13.74 -1.51 -1.63
C GLU A 135 12.25 -1.30 -1.92
N THR A 136 11.91 -1.04 -3.18
CA THR A 136 10.53 -0.82 -3.58
C THR A 136 9.94 -2.03 -4.29
N ARG A 137 8.62 -2.12 -4.24
CA ARG A 137 7.88 -3.16 -4.93
C ARG A 137 6.59 -2.56 -5.49
N PHE A 138 6.39 -2.71 -6.79
CA PHE A 138 5.17 -2.23 -7.45
C PHE A 138 3.95 -3.00 -6.95
N ILE A 139 2.89 -2.29 -6.62
CA ILE A 139 1.62 -2.89 -6.20
C ILE A 139 0.60 -2.80 -7.33
N ILE A 140 0.24 -1.60 -7.72
CA ILE A 140 -0.81 -1.36 -8.70
C ILE A 140 -0.63 0.03 -9.33
N GLY A 141 -1.08 0.19 -10.56
CA GLY A 141 -0.99 1.46 -11.26
C GLY A 141 -1.64 1.38 -12.63
N ASP A 142 -0.92 1.86 -13.63
CA ASP A 142 -1.46 2.05 -14.98
C ASP A 142 -2.01 0.79 -15.64
N GLU A 143 -1.69 -0.39 -15.16
CA GLU A 143 -2.26 -1.63 -15.67
C GLU A 143 -3.77 -1.76 -15.47
N ILE A 144 -4.37 -0.90 -14.65
CA ILE A 144 -5.83 -0.86 -14.47
C ILE A 144 -6.52 -0.26 -15.70
N GLN A 145 -5.83 0.58 -16.43
CA GLN A 145 -6.33 1.25 -17.64
C GLN A 145 -6.58 0.24 -18.80
#